data_4c75fda4c310c58041d84753b4bde048
#
_entry.id   4c75fda4c310c58041d84753b4bde048
#
_cell.length_a   1.000
_cell.length_b   1.000
_cell.length_c   1.000
_cell.angle_alpha   90.00
_cell.angle_beta   90.00
_cell.angle_gamma   90.00
#
_symmetry.space_group_name_H-M   'P 1'
#
loop_
_entity.id
_entity.type
_entity.pdbx_description
1 polymer ?
#
loop_
_entity_poly.entity_id
_entity_poly.type
_entity_poly.pdbx_seq_one_letter_code
_entity_poly.pdbx_strand_id
1 'polypeptide(L)'
;LDAAFGTDCLKTSFQMRYSIINLPNINLGQLQIILAAAGLLSVLATVSCTLFLSAKCKDTLTVLLISIVVLLMPLFAYVAMGATWLSTILPSAGIGMQNNFLSQLADFNYLNIGGMSFWTPHVILISAGIELFVFTFLAIHSYCRHQVA
;
A
#
# COMPACT_ATOMS: atom_id res chain seq x y z
N LEU A 1 -4.86 21.58 -2.40
CA LEU A 1 -3.66 22.37 -2.09
C LEU A 1 -3.48 23.52 -3.09
N ASP A 2 -3.58 23.27 -4.39
CA ASP A 2 -3.42 24.28 -5.43
C ASP A 2 -4.45 25.43 -5.32
N ALA A 3 -5.71 25.09 -4.99
CA ALA A 3 -6.78 26.05 -4.84
C ALA A 3 -6.62 26.98 -3.62
N ALA A 4 -5.87 26.55 -2.60
CA ALA A 4 -5.69 27.30 -1.35
C ALA A 4 -4.36 28.07 -1.29
N PHE A 5 -3.30 27.56 -1.92
CA PHE A 5 -1.93 28.07 -1.74
C PHE A 5 -1.22 28.46 -3.05
N GLY A 6 -1.86 28.23 -4.19
CA GLY A 6 -1.27 28.47 -5.51
C GLY A 6 -0.24 27.42 -5.95
N THR A 7 0.10 27.44 -7.23
CA THR A 7 1.01 26.43 -7.83
C THR A 7 2.47 26.55 -7.36
N ASP A 8 2.85 27.66 -6.76
CA ASP A 8 4.23 27.86 -6.27
C ASP A 8 4.56 27.02 -5.03
N CYS A 9 3.56 26.61 -4.25
CA CYS A 9 3.77 25.71 -3.13
C CYS A 9 4.22 24.30 -3.57
N LEU A 10 3.90 23.87 -4.79
CA LEU A 10 4.32 22.57 -5.34
C LEU A 10 5.81 22.52 -5.68
N LYS A 11 6.43 23.68 -5.89
CA LYS A 11 7.88 23.80 -6.15
C LYS A 11 8.71 23.81 -4.88
N THR A 12 8.06 23.94 -3.72
CA THR A 12 8.75 23.99 -2.42
C THR A 12 9.35 22.62 -2.10
N SER A 13 10.60 22.60 -1.65
CA SER A 13 11.26 21.38 -1.25
C SER A 13 10.59 20.78 0.00
N PHE A 14 10.37 19.46 0.00
CA PHE A 14 9.81 18.74 1.13
C PHE A 14 10.69 18.85 2.39
N GLN A 15 11.99 19.03 2.22
CA GLN A 15 12.96 19.25 3.30
C GLN A 15 12.66 20.50 4.15
N MET A 16 12.06 21.54 3.58
CA MET A 16 11.72 22.75 4.34
C MET A 16 10.64 22.52 5.41
N ARG A 17 9.80 21.52 5.24
CA ARG A 17 8.69 21.25 6.16
C ARG A 17 9.08 20.25 7.27
N TYR A 18 9.97 19.35 6.97
CA TYR A 18 10.51 18.37 7.91
C TYR A 18 12.00 18.62 8.06
N SER A 19 12.40 19.17 9.16
CA SER A 19 13.79 19.55 9.50
C SER A 19 14.76 18.36 9.60
N ILE A 20 14.57 17.31 8.83
CA ILE A 20 15.35 16.07 8.87
C ILE A 20 16.37 16.06 7.74
N ILE A 21 17.60 15.87 8.09
CA ILE A 21 18.85 16.16 7.40
C ILE A 21 19.12 15.35 6.12
N ASN A 22 18.32 14.34 5.75
CA ASN A 22 18.65 13.41 4.67
C ASN A 22 17.48 12.96 3.77
N LEU A 23 16.45 13.78 3.62
CA LEU A 23 15.40 13.48 2.65
C LEU A 23 15.92 13.63 1.22
N PRO A 24 15.53 12.73 0.28
CA PRO A 24 15.80 12.94 -1.12
C PRO A 24 15.24 14.30 -1.55
N ASN A 25 15.93 14.97 -2.44
CA ASN A 25 15.57 16.33 -2.90
C ASN A 25 14.31 16.28 -3.76
N ILE A 26 13.16 16.01 -3.11
CA ILE A 26 11.85 15.81 -3.73
C ILE A 26 11.03 17.07 -3.50
N ASN A 27 10.49 17.63 -4.59
CA ASN A 27 9.53 18.73 -4.53
C ASN A 27 8.18 18.23 -4.04
N LEU A 28 7.40 19.09 -3.39
CA LEU A 28 6.07 18.75 -2.88
C LEU A 28 5.15 18.19 -3.98
N GLY A 29 5.26 18.68 -5.21
CA GLY A 29 4.53 18.17 -6.37
C GLY A 29 4.93 16.73 -6.74
N GLN A 30 6.21 16.42 -6.74
CA GLN A 30 6.70 15.05 -6.98
C GLN A 30 6.24 14.10 -5.88
N LEU A 31 6.27 14.55 -4.62
CA LEU A 31 5.76 13.78 -3.49
C LEU A 31 4.28 13.45 -3.67
N GLN A 32 3.46 14.41 -4.09
CA GLN A 32 2.02 14.21 -4.32
C GLN A 32 1.77 13.17 -5.42
N ILE A 33 2.54 13.19 -6.50
CA ILE A 33 2.46 12.20 -7.59
C ILE A 33 2.86 10.81 -7.07
N ILE A 34 3.94 10.71 -6.30
CA ILE A 34 4.40 9.43 -5.73
C ILE A 34 3.34 8.86 -4.78
N LEU A 35 2.75 9.70 -3.91
CA LEU A 35 1.68 9.28 -3.00
C LEU A 35 0.43 8.81 -3.76
N ALA A 36 0.03 9.53 -4.80
CA ALA A 36 -1.10 9.15 -5.62
C ALA A 36 -0.85 7.82 -6.35
N ALA A 37 0.33 7.63 -6.93
CA ALA A 37 0.71 6.39 -7.61
C ALA A 37 0.79 5.20 -6.64
N ALA A 38 1.38 5.40 -5.46
CA ALA A 38 1.47 4.37 -4.44
C ALA A 38 0.10 3.98 -3.90
N GLY A 39 -0.76 4.96 -3.63
CA GLY A 39 -2.14 4.73 -3.19
C GLY A 39 -2.95 3.97 -4.25
N LEU A 40 -2.84 4.37 -5.50
CA LEU A 40 -3.54 3.72 -6.62
C LEU A 40 -3.09 2.26 -6.78
N LEU A 41 -1.78 2.00 -6.71
CA LEU A 41 -1.23 0.65 -6.78
C LEU A 41 -1.76 -0.23 -5.64
N SER A 42 -1.78 0.29 -4.41
CA SER A 42 -2.28 -0.43 -3.24
C SER A 42 -3.79 -0.69 -3.31
N VAL A 43 -4.57 0.27 -3.84
CA VAL A 43 -6.01 0.07 -4.09
C VAL A 43 -6.22 -1.05 -5.11
N LEU A 44 -5.48 -1.04 -6.22
CA LEU A 44 -5.58 -2.08 -7.25
C LEU A 44 -5.20 -3.46 -6.70
N ALA A 45 -4.16 -3.55 -5.86
CA ALA A 45 -3.77 -4.80 -5.19
C ALA A 45 -4.89 -5.33 -4.28
N THR A 46 -5.51 -4.45 -3.49
CA THR A 46 -6.63 -4.80 -2.60
C THR A 46 -7.86 -5.25 -3.41
N VAL A 47 -8.20 -4.55 -4.49
CA VAL A 47 -9.29 -4.92 -5.39
C VAL A 47 -9.03 -6.28 -6.04
N SER A 48 -7.81 -6.56 -6.48
CA SER A 48 -7.45 -7.87 -7.05
C SER A 48 -7.60 -8.99 -6.04
N CYS A 49 -7.22 -8.76 -4.78
CA CYS A 49 -7.42 -9.70 -3.69
C CYS A 49 -8.91 -9.97 -3.45
N THR A 50 -9.75 -8.94 -3.42
CA THR A 50 -11.21 -9.09 -3.24
C THR A 50 -11.86 -9.80 -4.41
N LEU A 51 -11.41 -9.55 -5.65
CA LEU A 51 -11.88 -10.27 -6.83
C LEU A 51 -11.52 -11.76 -6.77
N PHE A 52 -10.32 -12.10 -6.34
CA PHE A 52 -9.92 -13.49 -6.14
C PHE A 52 -10.79 -14.17 -5.07
N LEU A 53 -11.07 -13.50 -3.94
CA LEU A 53 -11.96 -14.01 -2.90
C LEU A 53 -13.38 -14.22 -3.43
N SER A 54 -13.89 -13.28 -4.21
CA SER A 54 -15.21 -13.37 -4.86
C SER A 54 -15.30 -14.56 -5.83
N ALA A 55 -14.21 -14.88 -6.53
CA ALA A 55 -14.16 -16.05 -7.41
C ALA A 55 -14.19 -17.39 -6.65
N LYS A 56 -13.79 -17.40 -5.38
CA LYS A 56 -13.72 -18.62 -4.55
C LYS A 56 -14.95 -18.83 -3.67
N CYS A 57 -15.56 -17.76 -3.18
CA CYS A 57 -16.69 -17.81 -2.25
C CYS A 57 -18.01 -17.74 -2.98
N LYS A 58 -18.97 -18.57 -2.60
CA LYS A 58 -20.33 -18.58 -3.20
C LYS A 58 -21.23 -17.49 -2.63
N ASP A 59 -20.99 -17.09 -1.38
CA ASP A 59 -21.84 -16.11 -0.66
C ASP A 59 -21.22 -14.73 -0.69
N THR A 60 -22.00 -13.76 -1.17
CA THR A 60 -21.60 -12.35 -1.24
C THR A 60 -21.27 -11.77 0.14
N LEU A 61 -22.04 -12.17 1.17
CA LEU A 61 -21.85 -11.70 2.53
C LEU A 61 -20.52 -12.17 3.12
N THR A 62 -20.15 -13.42 2.84
CA THR A 62 -18.84 -13.98 3.24
C THR A 62 -17.68 -13.24 2.57
N VAL A 63 -17.80 -12.93 1.28
CA VAL A 63 -16.80 -12.14 0.55
C VAL A 63 -16.61 -10.77 1.18
N LEU A 64 -17.72 -10.10 1.50
CA LEU A 64 -17.70 -8.77 2.12
C LEU A 64 -17.02 -8.79 3.48
N LEU A 65 -17.36 -9.73 4.34
CA LEU A 65 -16.74 -9.88 5.66
C LEU A 65 -15.24 -10.15 5.57
N ILE A 66 -14.83 -11.10 4.72
CA ILE A 66 -13.41 -11.42 4.55
C ILE A 66 -12.67 -10.23 3.96
N SER A 67 -13.25 -9.49 3.02
CA SER A 67 -12.64 -8.29 2.43
C SER A 67 -12.39 -7.20 3.47
N ILE A 68 -13.33 -6.98 4.39
CA ILE A 68 -13.16 -6.04 5.51
C ILE A 68 -12.02 -6.51 6.43
N VAL A 69 -11.96 -7.81 6.74
CA VAL A 69 -10.88 -8.37 7.57
C VAL A 69 -9.53 -8.17 6.89
N VAL A 70 -9.42 -8.46 5.60
CA VAL A 70 -8.17 -8.25 4.82
C VAL A 70 -7.77 -6.78 4.80
N LEU A 71 -8.73 -5.86 4.64
CA LEU A 71 -8.47 -4.42 4.66
C LEU A 71 -7.93 -3.94 6.01
N LEU A 72 -8.47 -4.48 7.11
CA LEU A 72 -8.09 -4.10 8.47
C LEU A 72 -6.87 -4.88 9.00
N MET A 73 -6.43 -5.92 8.30
CA MET A 73 -5.37 -6.81 8.77
C MET A 73 -4.03 -6.10 9.05
N PRO A 74 -3.56 -5.14 8.22
CA PRO A 74 -2.33 -4.39 8.53
C PRO A 74 -2.45 -3.58 9.81
N LEU A 75 -3.63 -3.03 10.07
CA LEU A 75 -3.95 -2.30 11.30
C LEU A 75 -3.83 -3.22 12.53
N PHE A 76 -4.46 -4.38 12.47
CA PHE A 76 -4.39 -5.36 13.56
C PHE A 76 -2.98 -5.89 13.76
N ALA A 77 -2.24 -6.18 12.69
CA ALA A 77 -0.86 -6.64 12.77
C ALA A 77 0.03 -5.61 13.46
N TYR A 78 -0.17 -4.33 13.17
CA TYR A 78 0.58 -3.24 13.81
C TYR A 78 0.19 -3.06 15.28
N VAL A 79 -1.10 -2.94 15.58
CA VAL A 79 -1.60 -2.59 16.92
C VAL A 79 -1.51 -3.76 17.90
N ALA A 80 -1.90 -4.96 17.47
CA ALA A 80 -1.99 -6.12 18.37
C ALA A 80 -0.67 -6.89 18.50
N MET A 81 0.12 -6.96 17.41
CA MET A 81 1.32 -7.80 17.36
C MET A 81 2.62 -6.98 17.35
N GLY A 82 2.56 -5.66 17.14
CA GLY A 82 3.74 -4.84 16.93
C GLY A 82 4.59 -5.25 15.71
N ALA A 83 4.01 -6.07 14.82
CA ALA A 83 4.70 -6.66 13.68
C ALA A 83 4.76 -5.67 12.51
N THR A 84 5.70 -4.73 12.57
CA THR A 84 5.87 -3.69 11.55
C THR A 84 6.14 -4.28 10.16
N TRP A 85 6.91 -5.38 10.08
CA TRP A 85 7.22 -6.03 8.81
C TRP A 85 5.98 -6.65 8.15
N LEU A 86 5.09 -7.25 8.95
CA LEU A 86 3.86 -7.85 8.44
C LEU A 86 2.88 -6.79 7.95
N SER A 87 2.75 -5.69 8.69
CA SER A 87 1.87 -4.59 8.31
C SER A 87 2.31 -3.88 7.02
N THR A 88 3.58 -3.98 6.62
CA THR A 88 4.10 -3.37 5.38
C THR A 88 3.94 -4.25 4.15
N ILE A 89 3.79 -5.57 4.31
CA ILE A 89 3.69 -6.53 3.20
C ILE A 89 2.23 -6.80 2.81
N LEU A 90 1.27 -6.55 3.68
CA LEU A 90 -0.14 -6.85 3.43
C LEU A 90 -0.79 -5.96 2.35
N PRO A 91 -1.82 -6.45 1.60
CA PRO A 91 -2.37 -5.79 0.42
C PRO A 91 -2.83 -4.35 0.63
N SER A 92 -3.32 -3.99 1.80
CA SER A 92 -3.78 -2.64 2.12
C SER A 92 -2.74 -1.75 2.81
N ALA A 93 -1.48 -2.18 2.88
CA ALA A 93 -0.42 -1.48 3.59
C ALA A 93 -0.21 -0.03 3.11
N GLY A 94 -0.31 0.22 1.82
CA GLY A 94 -0.14 1.56 1.24
C GLY A 94 -1.35 2.48 1.41
N ILE A 95 -2.53 1.94 1.78
CA ILE A 95 -3.77 2.70 2.02
C ILE A 95 -3.95 2.97 3.51
N GLY A 96 -3.30 2.17 4.36
CA GLY A 96 -3.54 2.13 5.79
C GLY A 96 -3.35 3.47 6.48
N MET A 97 -4.30 3.85 7.32
CA MET A 97 -4.29 5.10 8.09
C MET A 97 -3.08 5.20 9.05
N GLN A 98 -2.45 4.09 9.41
CA GLN A 98 -1.37 4.04 10.41
C GLN A 98 0.01 3.79 9.85
N ASN A 99 0.12 3.08 8.73
CA ASN A 99 1.36 2.99 7.97
C ASN A 99 1.28 3.92 6.76
N ASN A 100 0.92 5.14 7.01
CA ASN A 100 0.85 6.12 5.97
C ASN A 100 2.18 6.12 5.23
N PHE A 101 2.15 5.80 3.94
CA PHE A 101 3.33 5.79 3.06
C PHE A 101 4.18 7.06 3.24
N LEU A 102 3.50 8.18 3.54
CA LEU A 102 4.12 9.45 3.86
C LEU A 102 4.97 9.39 5.14
N SER A 103 4.48 8.78 6.22
CA SER A 103 5.23 8.67 7.47
C SER A 103 6.44 7.74 7.30
N GLN A 104 6.27 6.65 6.56
CA GLN A 104 7.36 5.73 6.25
C GLN A 104 8.44 6.38 5.36
N LEU A 105 8.02 7.28 4.48
CA LEU A 105 8.92 8.06 3.64
C LEU A 105 9.66 9.13 4.48
N ALA A 106 8.98 9.73 5.48
CA ALA A 106 9.54 10.78 6.33
C ALA A 106 10.43 10.23 7.46
N ASP A 107 10.07 9.07 8.02
CA ASP A 107 10.73 8.50 9.21
C ASP A 107 11.97 7.65 8.87
N PHE A 108 12.37 7.52 7.59
CA PHE A 108 13.50 6.69 7.16
C PHE A 108 13.51 5.28 7.75
N ASN A 109 12.34 4.68 7.87
CA ASN A 109 12.23 3.34 8.38
C ASN A 109 12.82 2.31 7.40
N TYR A 110 13.76 1.53 7.91
CA TYR A 110 14.35 0.41 7.19
C TYR A 110 13.83 -0.90 7.78
N LEU A 111 13.37 -1.77 6.91
CA LEU A 111 13.03 -3.14 7.27
C LEU A 111 14.26 -4.01 7.13
N ASN A 112 14.62 -4.67 8.21
CA ASN A 112 15.72 -5.64 8.23
C ASN A 112 15.16 -7.03 7.93
N ILE A 113 15.39 -7.54 6.73
CA ILE A 113 14.97 -8.88 6.30
C ILE A 113 16.22 -9.68 5.96
N GLY A 114 16.51 -10.73 6.73
CA GLY A 114 17.64 -11.63 6.46
C GLY A 114 19.02 -10.97 6.47
N GLY A 115 19.20 -9.88 7.24
CA GLY A 115 20.47 -9.16 7.31
C GLY A 115 20.66 -8.06 6.26
N MET A 116 19.70 -7.87 5.37
CA MET A 116 19.65 -6.76 4.41
C MET A 116 18.64 -5.71 4.88
N SER A 117 19.04 -4.43 4.83
CA SER A 117 18.18 -3.30 5.19
C SER A 117 17.51 -2.75 3.94
N PHE A 118 16.19 -2.90 3.84
CA PHE A 118 15.39 -2.36 2.75
C PHE A 118 14.63 -1.12 3.21
N TRP A 119 14.62 -0.10 2.38
CA TRP A 119 13.82 1.09 2.66
C TRP A 119 12.33 0.76 2.55
N THR A 120 11.58 0.98 3.64
CA THR A 120 10.18 0.57 3.79
C THR A 120 9.25 1.00 2.65
N PRO A 121 9.30 2.24 2.12
CA PRO A 121 8.48 2.63 0.98
C PRO A 121 8.66 1.76 -0.28
N HIS A 122 9.90 1.34 -0.56
CA HIS A 122 10.16 0.42 -1.68
C HIS A 122 9.55 -0.96 -1.44
N VAL A 123 9.63 -1.45 -0.19
CA VAL A 123 9.03 -2.75 0.16
C VAL A 123 7.52 -2.72 -0.05
N ILE A 124 6.84 -1.64 0.37
CA ILE A 124 5.40 -1.47 0.18
C ILE A 124 5.03 -1.46 -1.31
N LEU A 125 5.77 -0.74 -2.14
CA LEU A 125 5.50 -0.68 -3.59
C LEU A 125 5.73 -2.02 -4.28
N ILE A 126 6.82 -2.71 -3.93
CA ILE A 126 7.16 -4.01 -4.51
C ILE A 126 6.14 -5.06 -4.06
N SER A 127 5.77 -5.09 -2.77
CA SER A 127 4.76 -6.03 -2.26
C SER A 127 3.42 -5.82 -2.94
N ALA A 128 2.94 -4.57 -3.03
CA ALA A 128 1.69 -4.23 -3.71
C ALA A 128 1.70 -4.62 -5.19
N GLY A 129 2.84 -4.45 -5.88
CA GLY A 129 3.01 -4.88 -7.27
C GLY A 129 2.95 -6.40 -7.43
N ILE A 130 3.63 -7.15 -6.56
CA ILE A 130 3.62 -8.62 -6.55
C ILE A 130 2.20 -9.12 -6.24
N GLU A 131 1.55 -8.56 -5.24
CA GLU A 131 0.19 -8.93 -4.85
C GLU A 131 -0.82 -8.68 -5.96
N LEU A 132 -0.76 -7.52 -6.61
CA LEU A 132 -1.58 -7.19 -7.76
C LEU A 132 -1.45 -8.27 -8.85
N PHE A 133 -0.22 -8.64 -9.18
CA PHE A 133 0.05 -9.62 -10.23
C PHE A 133 -0.44 -11.03 -9.84
N VAL A 134 -0.11 -11.47 -8.62
CA VAL A 134 -0.46 -12.80 -8.12
C VAL A 134 -1.97 -12.96 -7.98
N PHE A 135 -2.66 -12.01 -7.35
CA PHE A 135 -4.11 -12.10 -7.14
C PHE A 135 -4.90 -11.95 -8.44
N THR A 136 -4.43 -11.11 -9.38
CA THR A 136 -5.05 -11.03 -10.71
C THR A 136 -4.92 -12.35 -11.46
N PHE A 137 -3.74 -12.97 -11.45
CA PHE A 137 -3.52 -14.26 -12.09
C PHE A 137 -4.39 -15.36 -11.46
N LEU A 138 -4.44 -15.43 -10.13
CA LEU A 138 -5.26 -16.39 -9.41
C LEU A 138 -6.77 -16.16 -9.63
N ALA A 139 -7.21 -14.91 -9.71
CA ALA A 139 -8.59 -14.57 -10.01
C ALA A 139 -8.98 -15.07 -11.41
N ILE A 140 -8.20 -14.76 -12.44
CA ILE A 140 -8.42 -15.21 -13.80
C ILE A 140 -8.46 -16.74 -13.87
N HIS A 141 -7.48 -17.41 -13.27
CA HIS A 141 -7.43 -18.86 -13.23
C HIS A 141 -8.67 -19.48 -12.57
N SER A 142 -9.12 -18.90 -11.46
CA SER A 142 -10.31 -19.36 -10.74
C SER A 142 -11.59 -19.17 -11.54
N TYR A 143 -11.77 -18.02 -12.20
CA TYR A 143 -12.92 -17.75 -13.06
C TYR A 143 -12.96 -18.70 -14.28
N CYS A 144 -11.83 -18.89 -14.96
CA CYS A 144 -11.76 -19.81 -16.11
C CYS A 144 -12.14 -21.25 -15.73
N ARG A 145 -11.75 -21.70 -14.53
CA ARG A 145 -12.07 -23.05 -14.08
C ARG A 145 -13.55 -23.24 -13.70
N HIS A 146 -14.22 -22.18 -13.23
CA HIS A 146 -15.65 -22.23 -12.90
C HIS A 146 -16.56 -22.18 -14.14
N GLN A 147 -16.08 -21.67 -15.28
CA GLN A 147 -16.88 -21.63 -16.52
C GLN A 147 -16.83 -22.95 -17.32
N VAL A 148 -15.90 -23.83 -16.99
CA VAL A 148 -15.70 -25.11 -17.71
C VAL A 148 -16.33 -26.31 -16.98
N ALA A 149 -16.84 -26.10 -15.77
CA ALA A 149 -17.55 -27.10 -14.96
C ALA A 149 -19.05 -26.80 -14.91
#